data_1a0f20135c398c15878aa8aa5dd094cb
#
_entry.id   1a0f20135c398c15878aa8aa5dd094cb
#
_cell.length_a   1.000
_cell.length_b   1.000
_cell.length_c   1.000
_cell.angle_alpha   90.00
_cell.angle_beta   90.00
_cell.angle_gamma   90.00
#
_symmetry.space_group_name_H-M   'P 1'
#
loop_
_entity.id
_entity.type
_entity.pdbx_description
1 polymer ?
#
loop_
_entity_poly.entity_id
_entity_poly.type
_entity_poly.pdbx_seq_one_letter_code
_entity_poly.pdbx_strand_id
1 'polypeptide(L)'
;KAAGIGTFQVFQETYNREAYKTYHLRGKKADFDYRLTSLDRAQEGGIDDVGIGALFGLYDWRFEVLGLVRHTNHLEACYNVGPHTISFPRVKDASMLDMKDTYFVSDEDFARLVAILRLAVPYTGMILTAREPAALRNELIQYGVSQIDGGTKIEIGSYVETQNTKQDLNRGQFRIGDDRSLNEVIEELLSQDMLPSFCTACYRLGRTGEHFMEFSNATARPTLSLR
;
A
#
# COMPACT_ATOMS: atom_id res chain seq x y z
N LYS A 1 4.90 18.49 -9.72
CA LYS A 1 5.66 19.34 -8.76
C LYS A 1 5.08 20.74 -8.66
N ALA A 2 4.77 21.40 -9.80
CA ALA A 2 4.18 22.75 -9.79
C ALA A 2 2.83 22.84 -9.03
N ALA A 3 2.06 21.74 -8.97
CA ALA A 3 0.82 21.66 -8.21
C ALA A 3 1.00 21.42 -6.71
N GLY A 4 2.23 21.25 -6.24
CA GLY A 4 2.54 21.02 -4.81
C GLY A 4 2.11 19.65 -4.27
N ILE A 5 2.05 18.61 -5.13
CA ILE A 5 1.75 17.25 -4.65
C ILE A 5 2.90 16.73 -3.80
N GLY A 6 2.57 16.02 -2.70
CA GLY A 6 3.55 15.45 -1.78
C GLY A 6 4.01 14.06 -2.20
N THR A 7 3.09 13.17 -2.51
CA THR A 7 3.38 11.76 -2.85
C THR A 7 2.72 11.37 -4.16
N PHE A 8 3.38 10.52 -4.95
CA PHE A 8 2.82 9.88 -6.12
C PHE A 8 2.80 8.37 -5.96
N GLN A 9 1.60 7.79 -5.92
CA GLN A 9 1.42 6.34 -5.75
C GLN A 9 0.78 5.71 -6.97
N VAL A 10 1.38 4.66 -7.49
CA VAL A 10 0.82 3.84 -8.57
C VAL A 10 1.08 2.38 -8.29
N PHE A 11 0.03 1.58 -8.20
CA PHE A 11 0.15 0.14 -8.06
C PHE A 11 0.31 -0.50 -9.43
N GLN A 12 1.32 -1.38 -9.56
CA GLN A 12 1.52 -2.14 -10.79
C GLN A 12 0.40 -3.15 -11.01
N GLU A 13 -0.34 -3.50 -9.99
CA GLU A 13 -1.36 -4.54 -9.89
C GLU A 13 -0.74 -5.94 -9.91
N THR A 14 -0.14 -6.37 -11.01
CA THR A 14 0.70 -7.57 -11.11
C THR A 14 1.96 -7.28 -11.91
N TYR A 15 3.07 -7.86 -11.52
CA TYR A 15 4.34 -7.80 -12.26
C TYR A 15 4.41 -8.87 -13.36
N ASN A 16 3.46 -9.81 -13.40
CA ASN A 16 3.38 -10.78 -14.48
C ASN A 16 2.69 -10.18 -15.71
N ARG A 17 3.44 -10.05 -16.81
CA ARG A 17 2.96 -9.40 -18.04
C ARG A 17 1.76 -10.11 -18.68
N GLU A 18 1.75 -11.43 -18.65
CA GLU A 18 0.67 -12.20 -19.27
C GLU A 18 -0.60 -12.13 -18.41
N ALA A 19 -0.48 -12.27 -17.10
CA ALA A 19 -1.59 -12.04 -16.18
C ALA A 19 -2.13 -10.61 -16.29
N TYR A 20 -1.24 -9.61 -16.38
CA TYR A 20 -1.64 -8.22 -16.52
C TYR A 20 -2.56 -7.97 -17.73
N LYS A 21 -2.23 -8.56 -18.89
CA LYS A 21 -3.03 -8.44 -20.11
C LYS A 21 -4.43 -9.02 -19.98
N THR A 22 -4.61 -10.06 -19.16
CA THR A 22 -5.93 -10.68 -18.96
C THR A 22 -6.88 -9.81 -18.15
N TYR A 23 -6.35 -8.96 -17.24
CA TYR A 23 -7.16 -8.12 -16.37
C TYR A 23 -7.33 -6.68 -16.88
N HIS A 24 -6.38 -6.17 -17.66
CA HIS A 24 -6.36 -4.78 -18.10
C HIS A 24 -6.51 -4.66 -19.61
N LEU A 25 -7.76 -4.83 -20.06
CA LEU A 25 -8.07 -4.98 -21.49
C LEU A 25 -8.12 -3.66 -22.28
N ARG A 26 -8.33 -2.51 -21.62
CA ARG A 26 -8.61 -1.23 -22.30
C ARG A 26 -8.10 -0.02 -21.50
N GLY A 27 -7.98 1.10 -22.20
CA GLY A 27 -7.59 2.38 -21.64
C GLY A 27 -6.09 2.47 -21.34
N LYS A 28 -5.67 3.57 -20.73
CA LYS A 28 -4.25 3.83 -20.40
C LYS A 28 -3.66 2.78 -19.44
N LYS A 29 -4.49 2.17 -18.60
CA LYS A 29 -4.08 1.12 -17.67
C LYS A 29 -3.71 -0.19 -18.38
N ALA A 30 -4.12 -0.40 -19.63
CA ALA A 30 -3.76 -1.59 -20.40
C ALA A 30 -2.29 -1.63 -20.83
N ASP A 31 -1.61 -0.50 -20.83
CA ASP A 31 -0.18 -0.42 -21.16
C ASP A 31 0.65 -0.77 -19.91
N PHE A 32 1.17 -1.99 -19.90
CA PHE A 32 1.99 -2.51 -18.80
C PHE A 32 3.26 -1.71 -18.56
N ASP A 33 3.99 -1.39 -19.62
CA ASP A 33 5.28 -0.70 -19.51
C ASP A 33 5.10 0.77 -19.12
N TYR A 34 4.08 1.41 -19.66
CA TYR A 34 3.72 2.77 -19.26
C TYR A 34 3.36 2.85 -17.77
N ARG A 35 2.69 1.81 -17.25
CA ARG A 35 2.34 1.76 -15.82
C ARG A 35 3.56 1.44 -14.97
N LEU A 36 4.36 0.45 -15.34
CA LEU A 36 5.56 0.05 -14.62
C LEU A 36 6.54 1.21 -14.45
N THR A 37 6.76 1.99 -15.52
CA THR A 37 7.70 3.13 -15.52
C THR A 37 7.06 4.45 -15.06
N SER A 38 5.88 4.41 -14.45
CA SER A 38 5.18 5.63 -14.01
C SER A 38 5.92 6.34 -12.87
N LEU A 39 6.56 5.59 -11.98
CA LEU A 39 7.31 6.13 -10.87
C LEU A 39 8.65 6.71 -11.32
N ASP A 40 9.29 6.11 -12.32
CA ASP A 40 10.48 6.67 -12.98
C ASP A 40 10.19 8.07 -13.50
N ARG A 41 9.12 8.21 -14.28
CA ARG A 41 8.69 9.52 -14.79
C ARG A 41 8.31 10.52 -13.69
N ALA A 42 7.77 10.03 -12.57
CA ALA A 42 7.46 10.89 -11.43
C ALA A 42 8.74 11.43 -10.79
N GLN A 43 9.74 10.57 -10.59
CA GLN A 43 11.03 10.96 -10.03
C GLN A 43 11.82 11.87 -10.98
N GLU A 44 11.85 11.56 -12.28
CA GLU A 44 12.40 12.45 -13.31
C GLU A 44 11.72 13.82 -13.32
N GLY A 45 10.41 13.86 -13.03
CA GLY A 45 9.63 15.10 -12.84
C GLY A 45 9.91 15.81 -11.51
N GLY A 46 10.77 15.25 -10.66
CA GLY A 46 11.17 15.81 -9.36
C GLY A 46 10.20 15.49 -8.22
N ILE A 47 9.45 14.38 -8.31
CA ILE A 47 8.64 13.82 -7.21
C ILE A 47 9.43 12.63 -6.66
N ASP A 48 10.07 12.81 -5.54
CA ASP A 48 10.93 11.85 -4.86
C ASP A 48 10.19 10.99 -3.83
N ASP A 49 9.00 11.39 -3.41
CA ASP A 49 8.13 10.60 -2.55
C ASP A 49 7.17 9.76 -3.40
N VAL A 50 7.51 8.48 -3.58
CA VAL A 50 6.74 7.55 -4.41
C VAL A 50 6.29 6.32 -3.63
N GLY A 51 5.12 5.77 -4.01
CA GLY A 51 4.57 4.55 -3.42
C GLY A 51 4.32 3.48 -4.48
N ILE A 52 4.77 2.26 -4.19
CA ILE A 52 4.54 1.09 -5.03
C ILE A 52 3.46 0.18 -4.45
N GLY A 53 2.98 -0.75 -5.24
CA GLY A 53 2.05 -1.78 -4.77
C GLY A 53 1.70 -2.81 -5.81
N ALA A 54 1.17 -3.92 -5.33
CA ALA A 54 0.60 -4.99 -6.14
C ALA A 54 -0.74 -5.44 -5.54
N LEU A 55 -1.64 -5.92 -6.39
CA LEU A 55 -2.88 -6.56 -5.97
C LEU A 55 -2.65 -8.07 -5.93
N PHE A 56 -2.44 -8.60 -4.76
CA PHE A 56 -2.19 -10.02 -4.55
C PHE A 56 -3.43 -10.86 -4.85
N GLY A 57 -3.24 -11.97 -5.53
CA GLY A 57 -4.33 -12.84 -6.01
C GLY A 57 -4.55 -12.78 -7.52
N LEU A 58 -3.91 -11.83 -8.23
CA LEU A 58 -3.92 -11.82 -9.71
C LEU A 58 -2.93 -12.81 -10.31
N TYR A 59 -1.85 -13.10 -9.60
CA TYR A 59 -0.83 -14.08 -9.94
C TYR A 59 -0.18 -14.65 -8.67
N ASP A 60 0.82 -15.53 -8.81
CA ASP A 60 1.54 -16.13 -7.67
C ASP A 60 2.12 -15.03 -6.76
N TRP A 61 1.79 -15.08 -5.48
CA TRP A 61 2.16 -14.05 -4.53
C TRP A 61 3.69 -13.94 -4.33
N ARG A 62 4.44 -15.05 -4.50
CA ARG A 62 5.90 -15.06 -4.38
C ARG A 62 6.54 -14.28 -5.52
N PHE A 63 5.96 -14.41 -6.72
CA PHE A 63 6.37 -13.63 -7.89
C PHE A 63 6.09 -12.14 -7.69
N GLU A 64 4.94 -11.78 -7.13
CA GLU A 64 4.59 -10.38 -6.86
C GLU A 64 5.50 -9.76 -5.77
N VAL A 65 5.81 -10.51 -4.70
CA VAL A 65 6.78 -10.07 -3.67
C VAL A 65 8.15 -9.82 -4.30
N LEU A 66 8.63 -10.75 -5.14
CA LEU A 66 9.89 -10.56 -5.86
C LEU A 66 9.84 -9.34 -6.79
N GLY A 67 8.71 -9.12 -7.46
CA GLY A 67 8.45 -7.96 -8.30
C GLY A 67 8.57 -6.64 -7.53
N LEU A 68 7.93 -6.56 -6.36
CA LEU A 68 8.01 -5.40 -5.47
C LEU A 68 9.44 -5.11 -5.01
N VAL A 69 10.17 -6.14 -4.57
CA VAL A 69 11.57 -6.00 -4.14
C VAL A 69 12.46 -5.54 -5.30
N ARG A 70 12.29 -6.11 -6.49
CA ARG A 70 13.05 -5.69 -7.67
C ARG A 70 12.71 -4.27 -8.12
N HIS A 71 11.46 -3.87 -8.02
CA HIS A 71 11.05 -2.49 -8.33
C HIS A 71 11.66 -1.51 -7.32
N THR A 72 11.67 -1.87 -6.03
CA THR A 72 12.39 -1.10 -5.00
C THR A 72 13.86 -0.93 -5.35
N ASN A 73 14.57 -2.03 -5.62
CA ASN A 73 16.00 -2.00 -5.98
C ASN A 73 16.27 -1.19 -7.25
N HIS A 74 15.34 -1.21 -8.22
CA HIS A 74 15.43 -0.39 -9.42
C HIS A 74 15.37 1.12 -9.08
N LEU A 75 14.37 1.53 -8.28
CA LEU A 75 14.24 2.92 -7.87
C LEU A 75 15.46 3.41 -7.08
N GLU A 76 15.97 2.59 -6.15
CA GLU A 76 17.19 2.89 -5.40
C GLU A 76 18.41 3.04 -6.32
N ALA A 77 18.58 2.13 -7.28
CA ALA A 77 19.70 2.14 -8.18
C ALA A 77 19.68 3.33 -9.16
N CYS A 78 18.49 3.70 -9.65
CA CYS A 78 18.35 4.76 -10.64
C CYS A 78 18.31 6.17 -10.03
N TYR A 79 17.67 6.29 -8.85
CA TYR A 79 17.35 7.59 -8.26
C TYR A 79 17.96 7.79 -6.87
N ASN A 80 18.64 6.80 -6.33
CA ASN A 80 19.16 6.78 -4.96
C ASN A 80 18.07 6.95 -3.88
N VAL A 81 16.84 6.59 -4.24
CA VAL A 81 15.63 6.74 -3.41
C VAL A 81 14.72 5.55 -3.66
N GLY A 82 14.46 4.77 -2.62
CA GLY A 82 13.45 3.70 -2.66
C GLY A 82 12.04 4.23 -2.43
N PRO A 83 11.02 3.35 -2.49
CA PRO A 83 9.64 3.76 -2.26
C PRO A 83 9.41 4.17 -0.80
N HIS A 84 8.71 5.27 -0.60
CA HIS A 84 8.24 5.71 0.71
C HIS A 84 7.25 4.69 1.31
N THR A 85 6.39 4.13 0.47
CA THR A 85 5.38 3.16 0.90
C THR A 85 5.26 1.98 -0.05
N ILE A 86 4.95 0.82 0.53
CA ILE A 86 4.50 -0.38 -0.20
C ILE A 86 3.07 -0.69 0.25
N SER A 87 2.16 -0.83 -0.71
CA SER A 87 0.80 -1.28 -0.48
C SER A 87 0.58 -2.65 -1.11
N PHE A 88 -0.06 -3.55 -0.36
CA PHE A 88 -0.20 -4.96 -0.73
C PHE A 88 -1.62 -5.48 -0.52
N PRO A 89 -2.65 -4.82 -1.07
CA PRO A 89 -4.00 -5.35 -1.00
C PRO A 89 -4.07 -6.71 -1.68
N ARG A 90 -4.98 -7.57 -1.19
CA ARG A 90 -5.30 -8.85 -1.84
C ARG A 90 -6.75 -8.91 -2.29
N VAL A 91 -7.01 -9.75 -3.28
CA VAL A 91 -8.36 -10.09 -3.73
C VAL A 91 -8.97 -11.03 -2.69
N LYS A 92 -10.14 -10.66 -2.15
CA LYS A 92 -10.88 -11.47 -1.17
C LYS A 92 -12.15 -12.09 -1.74
N ASP A 93 -12.77 -11.43 -2.68
CA ASP A 93 -14.03 -11.87 -3.26
C ASP A 93 -13.95 -11.77 -4.79
N ALA A 94 -14.00 -12.90 -5.45
CA ALA A 94 -13.86 -13.00 -6.90
C ALA A 94 -15.22 -12.90 -7.63
N SER A 95 -16.31 -12.64 -6.91
CA SER A 95 -17.66 -12.63 -7.49
C SER A 95 -17.85 -11.65 -8.65
N MET A 96 -16.98 -10.64 -8.76
CA MET A 96 -17.00 -9.65 -9.85
C MET A 96 -15.90 -9.84 -10.91
N LEU A 97 -15.02 -10.83 -10.74
CA LEU A 97 -13.92 -11.10 -11.65
C LEU A 97 -13.96 -12.61 -11.98
N ASP A 98 -13.93 -12.94 -13.25
CA ASP A 98 -13.74 -14.34 -13.72
C ASP A 98 -12.30 -14.78 -13.44
N MET A 99 -11.98 -14.87 -12.13
CA MET A 99 -10.65 -15.20 -11.64
C MET A 99 -10.54 -16.69 -11.34
N LYS A 100 -9.42 -17.24 -11.73
CA LYS A 100 -9.06 -18.58 -11.28
C LYS A 100 -8.69 -18.56 -9.80
N ASP A 101 -9.33 -19.38 -8.98
CA ASP A 101 -9.05 -19.53 -7.55
C ASP A 101 -7.61 -19.93 -7.22
N THR A 102 -6.81 -20.23 -8.23
CA THR A 102 -5.44 -20.74 -8.14
C THR A 102 -4.46 -19.78 -7.45
N TYR A 103 -4.75 -18.48 -7.44
CA TYR A 103 -3.83 -17.46 -6.91
C TYR A 103 -4.36 -16.76 -5.65
N PHE A 104 -5.44 -17.24 -5.05
CA PHE A 104 -5.90 -16.69 -3.78
C PHE A 104 -4.83 -16.84 -2.69
N VAL A 105 -4.65 -15.77 -1.93
CA VAL A 105 -3.66 -15.72 -0.86
C VAL A 105 -4.35 -16.00 0.47
N SER A 106 -3.98 -17.08 1.14
CA SER A 106 -4.45 -17.41 2.48
C SER A 106 -3.98 -16.38 3.52
N ASP A 107 -4.60 -16.34 4.70
CA ASP A 107 -4.16 -15.45 5.78
C ASP A 107 -2.73 -15.77 6.22
N GLU A 108 -2.35 -17.04 6.26
CA GLU A 108 -1.00 -17.49 6.58
C GLU A 108 0.03 -17.02 5.54
N ASP A 109 -0.25 -17.20 4.24
CA ASP A 109 0.64 -16.72 3.19
C ASP A 109 0.68 -15.18 3.14
N PHE A 110 -0.43 -14.53 3.50
CA PHE A 110 -0.48 -13.08 3.61
C PHE A 110 0.41 -12.56 4.75
N ALA A 111 0.38 -13.20 5.90
CA ALA A 111 1.31 -12.88 6.99
C ALA A 111 2.77 -13.11 6.60
N ARG A 112 3.06 -14.20 5.89
CA ARG A 112 4.42 -14.48 5.38
C ARG A 112 4.91 -13.42 4.41
N LEU A 113 4.08 -13.00 3.43
CA LEU A 113 4.50 -11.98 2.46
C LEU A 113 4.75 -10.63 3.14
N VAL A 114 3.94 -10.25 4.15
CA VAL A 114 4.16 -9.03 4.95
C VAL A 114 5.51 -9.10 5.67
N ALA A 115 5.80 -10.19 6.35
CA ALA A 115 7.08 -10.37 7.03
C ALA A 115 8.27 -10.35 6.06
N ILE A 116 8.15 -10.98 4.90
CA ILE A 116 9.19 -10.98 3.86
C ILE A 116 9.43 -9.56 3.34
N LEU A 117 8.37 -8.82 3.00
CA LEU A 117 8.50 -7.44 2.53
C LEU A 117 9.13 -6.53 3.58
N ARG A 118 8.76 -6.68 4.86
CA ARG A 118 9.37 -5.91 5.95
C ARG A 118 10.87 -6.20 6.10
N LEU A 119 11.28 -7.45 5.98
CA LEU A 119 12.69 -7.83 6.07
C LEU A 119 13.48 -7.39 4.83
N ALA A 120 12.87 -7.47 3.64
CA ALA A 120 13.54 -7.11 2.38
C ALA A 120 13.67 -5.59 2.20
N VAL A 121 12.68 -4.81 2.66
CA VAL A 121 12.67 -3.34 2.55
C VAL A 121 12.36 -2.73 3.93
N PRO A 122 13.33 -2.72 4.85
CA PRO A 122 13.08 -2.42 6.26
C PRO A 122 12.72 -0.95 6.55
N TYR A 123 13.06 -0.02 5.68
CA TYR A 123 12.85 1.42 5.85
C TYR A 123 11.48 1.91 5.37
N THR A 124 10.80 1.17 4.48
CA THR A 124 9.58 1.63 3.82
C THR A 124 8.36 1.61 4.74
N GLY A 125 7.41 2.51 4.52
CA GLY A 125 6.07 2.41 5.09
C GLY A 125 5.29 1.25 4.47
N MET A 126 4.64 0.42 5.29
CA MET A 126 3.84 -0.70 4.82
C MET A 126 2.36 -0.43 5.09
N ILE A 127 1.58 -0.30 4.02
CA ILE A 127 0.17 0.09 4.08
C ILE A 127 -0.73 -1.14 4.02
N LEU A 128 -1.55 -1.32 5.06
CA LEU A 128 -2.59 -2.34 5.13
C LEU A 128 -3.97 -1.68 5.13
N THR A 129 -4.78 -2.01 4.15
CA THR A 129 -6.10 -1.41 3.97
C THR A 129 -7.19 -2.10 4.79
N ALA A 130 -8.33 -1.42 5.02
CA ALA A 130 -9.50 -1.95 5.69
C ALA A 130 -10.23 -3.10 4.95
N ARG A 131 -9.66 -3.61 3.86
CA ARG A 131 -10.14 -4.86 3.23
C ARG A 131 -9.98 -6.07 4.14
N GLU A 132 -8.96 -6.04 5.02
CA GLU A 132 -8.68 -7.11 5.96
C GLU A 132 -9.52 -6.94 7.23
N PRO A 133 -9.98 -8.07 7.84
CA PRO A 133 -10.69 -8.02 9.11
C PRO A 133 -9.80 -7.45 10.24
N ALA A 134 -10.43 -6.84 11.24
CA ALA A 134 -9.76 -6.25 12.38
C ALA A 134 -8.74 -7.19 13.06
N ALA A 135 -9.10 -8.45 13.29
CA ALA A 135 -8.22 -9.43 13.92
C ALA A 135 -6.93 -9.66 13.13
N LEU A 136 -7.03 -9.84 11.81
CA LEU A 136 -5.86 -10.03 10.96
C LEU A 136 -5.01 -8.75 10.87
N ARG A 137 -5.65 -7.58 10.84
CA ARG A 137 -4.92 -6.30 10.84
C ARG A 137 -4.09 -6.14 12.11
N ASN A 138 -4.65 -6.46 13.28
CA ASN A 138 -3.95 -6.43 14.56
C ASN A 138 -2.76 -7.41 14.59
N GLU A 139 -2.90 -8.59 14.01
CA GLU A 139 -1.80 -9.55 13.87
C GLU A 139 -0.70 -9.00 12.96
N LEU A 140 -1.06 -8.48 11.79
CA LEU A 140 -0.09 -8.03 10.79
C LEU A 140 0.71 -6.79 11.19
N ILE A 141 0.19 -5.95 12.09
CA ILE A 141 0.93 -4.85 12.70
C ILE A 141 2.17 -5.40 13.42
N GLN A 142 2.08 -6.56 14.08
CA GLN A 142 3.21 -7.18 14.76
C GLN A 142 4.29 -7.68 13.78
N TYR A 143 3.96 -7.91 12.53
CA TYR A 143 4.91 -8.27 11.46
C TYR A 143 5.48 -7.05 10.71
N GLY A 144 5.17 -5.84 11.16
CA GLY A 144 5.79 -4.62 10.65
C GLY A 144 4.94 -3.78 9.71
N VAL A 145 3.64 -4.02 9.63
CA VAL A 145 2.72 -3.03 9.04
C VAL A 145 2.83 -1.74 9.85
N SER A 146 3.02 -0.62 9.17
CA SER A 146 3.27 0.68 9.81
C SER A 146 2.19 1.73 9.50
N GLN A 147 1.31 1.44 8.56
CA GLN A 147 0.22 2.34 8.17
C GLN A 147 -1.07 1.55 7.98
N ILE A 148 -2.12 2.00 8.63
CA ILE A 148 -3.48 1.46 8.48
C ILE A 148 -4.48 2.60 8.29
N ASP A 149 -5.58 2.32 7.61
CA ASP A 149 -6.73 3.22 7.53
C ASP A 149 -7.77 2.89 8.61
N GLY A 150 -8.50 3.89 9.06
CA GLY A 150 -9.61 3.76 10.01
C GLY A 150 -10.81 4.58 9.55
N GLY A 151 -12.02 4.09 9.80
CA GLY A 151 -13.26 4.75 9.39
C GLY A 151 -13.45 4.83 7.88
N THR A 152 -12.89 3.89 7.13
CA THR A 152 -12.88 3.90 5.67
C THR A 152 -14.27 3.68 5.11
N LYS A 153 -14.70 4.57 4.21
CA LYS A 153 -15.93 4.45 3.42
C LYS A 153 -15.57 4.59 1.94
N ILE A 154 -16.00 3.64 1.12
CA ILE A 154 -15.61 3.58 -0.30
C ILE A 154 -16.77 3.83 -1.27
N GLU A 155 -17.99 3.95 -0.76
CA GLU A 155 -19.15 4.26 -1.59
C GLU A 155 -19.13 5.73 -1.98
N ILE A 156 -19.63 6.03 -3.17
CA ILE A 156 -19.71 7.41 -3.67
C ILE A 156 -20.66 8.21 -2.76
N GLY A 157 -20.16 9.30 -2.16
CA GLY A 157 -20.91 10.18 -1.28
C GLY A 157 -21.04 9.72 0.17
N SER A 158 -20.51 8.55 0.55
CA SER A 158 -20.72 7.96 1.88
C SER A 158 -20.16 8.76 3.07
N TYR A 159 -19.21 9.66 2.84
CA TYR A 159 -18.69 10.56 3.88
C TYR A 159 -19.66 11.71 4.20
N VAL A 160 -20.62 12.00 3.33
CA VAL A 160 -21.65 13.02 3.51
C VAL A 160 -22.92 12.43 4.11
N GLU A 161 -23.19 11.15 3.83
CA GLU A 161 -24.36 10.43 4.32
C GLU A 161 -24.10 9.90 5.74
N THR A 162 -24.57 10.60 6.75
CA THR A 162 -24.38 10.25 8.19
C THR A 162 -25.21 9.06 8.68
N GLN A 163 -26.16 8.56 7.91
CA GLN A 163 -27.15 7.57 8.35
C GLN A 163 -26.89 6.12 7.93
N ASN A 164 -25.99 5.83 6.98
CA ASN A 164 -25.71 4.47 6.55
C ASN A 164 -24.51 3.88 7.27
N THR A 165 -24.79 2.97 8.21
CA THR A 165 -23.77 2.20 8.94
C THR A 165 -23.32 0.93 8.23
N LYS A 166 -24.03 0.48 7.19
CA LYS A 166 -23.71 -0.75 6.44
C LYS A 166 -23.29 -0.40 5.01
N GLN A 167 -22.21 -1.02 4.57
CA GLN A 167 -21.71 -0.87 3.19
C GLN A 167 -22.72 -1.40 2.17
N ASP A 168 -23.06 -0.59 1.15
CA ASP A 168 -23.78 -1.02 -0.04
C ASP A 168 -22.80 -1.53 -1.11
N LEU A 169 -22.71 -2.84 -1.25
CA LEU A 169 -21.77 -3.50 -2.18
C LEU A 169 -22.06 -3.16 -3.66
N ASN A 170 -23.25 -2.69 -3.99
CA ASN A 170 -23.56 -2.25 -5.37
C ASN A 170 -22.95 -0.88 -5.69
N ARG A 171 -22.56 -0.12 -4.68
CA ARG A 171 -21.97 1.23 -4.81
C ARG A 171 -20.46 1.23 -4.50
N GLY A 172 -19.91 0.12 -4.01
CA GLY A 172 -18.52 -0.01 -3.60
C GLY A 172 -17.69 -0.86 -4.57
N GLN A 173 -16.42 -0.55 -4.74
CA GLN A 173 -15.50 -1.31 -5.60
C GLN A 173 -15.05 -2.64 -4.99
N PHE A 174 -15.13 -2.76 -3.65
CA PHE A 174 -14.75 -3.97 -2.90
C PHE A 174 -15.44 -3.96 -1.54
N ARG A 175 -15.41 -5.11 -0.85
CA ARG A 175 -15.93 -5.24 0.50
C ARG A 175 -14.91 -4.74 1.51
N ILE A 176 -15.36 -3.92 2.48
CA ILE A 176 -14.58 -3.55 3.66
C ILE A 176 -14.68 -4.70 4.67
N GLY A 177 -13.52 -5.15 5.17
CA GLY A 177 -13.42 -6.21 6.18
C GLY A 177 -13.35 -5.65 7.61
N ASP A 178 -12.92 -4.40 7.77
CA ASP A 178 -12.83 -3.68 9.04
C ASP A 178 -13.59 -2.36 8.92
N ASP A 179 -14.77 -2.32 9.52
CA ASP A 179 -15.69 -1.18 9.52
C ASP A 179 -15.59 -0.30 10.77
N ARG A 180 -14.59 -0.56 11.63
CA ARG A 180 -14.35 0.24 12.84
C ARG A 180 -14.15 1.70 12.50
N SER A 181 -14.70 2.58 13.33
CA SER A 181 -14.44 4.01 13.28
C SER A 181 -12.97 4.31 13.57
N LEU A 182 -12.52 5.50 13.21
CA LEU A 182 -11.16 5.95 13.52
C LEU A 182 -10.88 5.91 15.03
N ASN A 183 -11.85 6.27 15.88
CA ASN A 183 -11.69 6.24 17.33
C ASN A 183 -11.48 4.82 17.85
N GLU A 184 -12.28 3.85 17.38
CA GLU A 184 -12.13 2.44 17.77
C GLU A 184 -10.77 1.87 17.34
N VAL A 185 -10.27 2.25 16.16
CA VAL A 185 -8.94 1.85 15.71
C VAL A 185 -7.86 2.47 16.60
N ILE A 186 -7.98 3.74 16.99
CA ILE A 186 -7.05 4.42 17.89
C ILE A 186 -7.07 3.76 19.28
N GLU A 187 -8.24 3.51 19.84
CA GLU A 187 -8.39 2.84 21.15
C GLU A 187 -7.74 1.44 21.15
N GLU A 188 -7.95 0.67 20.08
CA GLU A 188 -7.33 -0.65 19.92
C GLU A 188 -5.80 -0.54 19.87
N LEU A 189 -5.23 0.39 19.09
CA LEU A 189 -3.78 0.59 19.04
C LEU A 189 -3.20 1.00 20.38
N LEU A 190 -3.85 1.92 21.10
CA LEU A 190 -3.43 2.34 22.42
C LEU A 190 -3.49 1.19 23.44
N SER A 191 -4.49 0.30 23.33
CA SER A 191 -4.59 -0.90 24.19
C SER A 191 -3.45 -1.88 23.98
N GLN A 192 -2.77 -1.82 22.83
CA GLN A 192 -1.61 -2.62 22.46
C GLN A 192 -0.27 -1.88 22.66
N ASP A 193 -0.25 -0.82 23.45
CA ASP A 193 0.91 0.05 23.71
C ASP A 193 1.49 0.70 22.44
N MET A 194 0.66 0.92 21.41
CA MET A 194 1.05 1.59 20.18
C MET A 194 0.49 3.01 20.13
N LEU A 195 1.34 3.98 19.81
CA LEU A 195 0.93 5.38 19.67
C LEU A 195 0.70 5.70 18.18
N PRO A 196 -0.56 5.87 17.73
CA PRO A 196 -0.84 6.24 16.35
C PRO A 196 -0.47 7.67 16.05
N SER A 197 0.00 7.93 14.82
CA SER A 197 0.18 9.28 14.29
C SER A 197 -0.52 9.43 12.93
N PHE A 198 -0.88 10.66 12.57
CA PHE A 198 -1.58 10.95 11.33
C PHE A 198 -0.58 11.32 10.22
N CYS A 199 -0.52 10.53 9.13
CA CYS A 199 0.38 10.79 8.02
C CYS A 199 0.20 12.17 7.37
N THR A 200 -1.03 12.70 7.35
CA THR A 200 -1.29 14.05 6.82
C THR A 200 -0.50 15.15 7.51
N ALA A 201 -0.09 14.97 8.77
CA ALA A 201 0.76 15.91 9.47
C ALA A 201 2.18 15.98 8.88
N CYS A 202 2.67 14.88 8.32
CA CYS A 202 3.98 14.82 7.66
C CYS A 202 4.04 15.73 6.43
N TYR A 203 3.02 15.66 5.57
CA TYR A 203 2.95 16.48 4.36
C TYR A 203 2.90 17.97 4.67
N ARG A 204 2.14 18.38 5.69
CA ARG A 204 2.00 19.79 6.08
C ARG A 204 3.25 20.36 6.75
N LEU A 205 4.05 19.53 7.38
CA LEU A 205 5.25 19.95 8.11
C LEU A 205 6.55 19.78 7.32
N GLY A 206 6.47 19.48 6.02
CA GLY A 206 7.64 19.29 5.15
C GLY A 206 8.45 18.03 5.47
N ARG A 207 7.83 17.01 6.10
CA ARG A 207 8.48 15.71 6.37
C ARG A 207 8.45 14.76 5.18
N THR A 208 7.93 15.21 4.06
CA THR A 208 7.95 14.53 2.77
C THR A 208 8.85 15.29 1.80
N GLY A 209 9.29 14.65 0.76
CA GLY A 209 10.25 15.23 -0.18
C GLY A 209 11.66 15.29 0.43
N GLU A 210 12.32 16.42 0.28
CA GLU A 210 13.74 16.61 0.65
C GLU A 210 14.04 16.21 2.11
N HIS A 211 13.21 16.62 3.06
CA HIS A 211 13.39 16.26 4.48
C HIS A 211 13.12 14.79 4.80
N PHE A 212 12.14 14.17 4.12
CA PHE A 212 11.90 12.74 4.27
C PHE A 212 13.09 11.93 3.74
N MET A 213 13.69 12.37 2.66
CA MET A 213 14.84 11.72 2.06
C MET A 213 16.09 11.81 2.93
N GLU A 214 16.30 12.92 3.63
CA GLU A 214 17.35 13.02 4.65
C GLU A 214 17.15 11.98 5.76
N PHE A 215 15.89 11.78 6.19
CA PHE A 215 15.54 10.78 7.20
C PHE A 215 15.71 9.34 6.69
N SER A 216 15.22 9.04 5.50
CA SER A 216 15.32 7.72 4.87
C SER A 216 16.78 7.35 4.59
N ASN A 217 17.57 8.28 4.07
CA ASN A 217 19.00 8.08 3.84
C ASN A 217 19.81 7.98 5.15
N ALA A 218 19.37 8.64 6.23
CA ALA A 218 19.99 8.56 7.55
C ALA A 218 19.71 7.21 8.24
N THR A 219 18.54 6.62 8.03
CA THR A 219 18.21 5.28 8.55
C THR A 219 18.90 4.15 7.79
N ALA A 220 19.30 4.38 6.54
CA ALA A 220 20.15 3.47 5.78
C ALA A 220 21.62 3.49 6.23
N ARG A 221 22.03 4.44 7.07
CA ARG A 221 23.35 4.47 7.69
C ARG A 221 23.29 3.88 9.10
N PRO A 222 24.20 2.94 9.49
CA PRO A 222 24.13 2.20 10.76
C PRO A 222 24.47 3.02 12.01
N THR A 223 24.18 4.31 12.06
CA THR A 223 24.59 5.23 13.15
C THR A 223 23.45 6.02 13.79
N LEU A 224 22.20 5.62 13.68
CA LEU A 224 21.15 6.20 14.54
C LEU A 224 20.96 5.30 15.76
N SER A 225 21.72 5.59 16.82
CA SER A 225 21.37 5.17 18.17
C SER A 225 20.02 5.81 18.51
N LEU A 226 18.99 5.00 18.68
CA LEU A 226 17.76 5.40 19.34
C LEU A 226 18.12 5.87 20.76
N ARG A 227 17.97 7.16 21.02
CA ARG A 227 17.88 7.73 22.35
C ARG A 227 16.42 8.11 22.61
#